data_47b0abd5feadc6585949945ffdf06834
#
_entry.id   47b0abd5feadc6585949945ffdf06834
#
_cell.length_a   1.000
_cell.length_b   1.000
_cell.length_c   1.000
_cell.angle_alpha   90.00
_cell.angle_beta   90.00
_cell.angle_gamma   90.00
#
_symmetry.space_group_name_H-M   'P 1'
#
loop_
_entity.id
_entity.type
_entity.pdbx_description
1 polymer ?
#
loop_
_entity_poly.entity_id
_entity_poly.type
_entity_poly.pdbx_seq_one_letter_code
_entity_poly.pdbx_strand_id
1 'polypeptide(L)'
;MDAFSYLSVLLSIILGLAMTQILQGYRSLLLARGRVRFYGPTLIWSVLLLVIVAQLWWASFGLARHQGWTFVQFSIVLLQTVLLYMMAGLVLPDMPEREPIDLRAHFHREQRAFFAIFLAMLAVSVAKDWVLEGHLPARENLAFHAAFGLLALAGLLIRKPRFHQIVTPLGALAMGAYVAALFARLA
;
A
#
# COMPACT_ATOMS: atom_id res chain seq x y z
N MET A 1 -20.93 5.71 21.59
CA MET A 1 -20.00 5.53 20.46
C MET A 1 -20.45 4.27 19.74
N ASP A 2 -20.64 4.32 18.44
CA ASP A 2 -20.93 3.14 17.64
C ASP A 2 -19.64 2.34 17.36
N ALA A 3 -19.80 1.09 16.91
CA ALA A 3 -18.65 0.21 16.65
C ALA A 3 -17.70 0.78 15.56
N PHE A 4 -18.24 1.50 14.58
CA PHE A 4 -17.44 2.14 13.55
C PHE A 4 -16.59 3.30 14.10
N SER A 5 -17.14 4.14 14.98
CA SER A 5 -16.39 5.23 15.62
C SER A 5 -15.17 4.67 16.40
N TYR A 6 -15.35 3.54 17.07
CA TYR A 6 -14.24 2.88 17.78
C TYR A 6 -13.18 2.33 16.79
N LEU A 7 -13.61 1.66 15.73
CA LEU A 7 -12.72 1.13 14.69
C LEU A 7 -11.97 2.26 13.98
N SER A 8 -12.65 3.34 13.61
CA SER A 8 -12.08 4.45 12.83
C SER A 8 -10.92 5.14 13.55
N VAL A 9 -10.97 5.25 14.88
CA VAL A 9 -9.85 5.77 15.69
C VAL A 9 -8.61 4.90 15.51
N LEU A 10 -8.75 3.57 15.64
CA LEU A 10 -7.62 2.65 15.50
C LEU A 10 -7.07 2.64 14.06
N LEU A 11 -7.95 2.64 13.05
CA LEU A 11 -7.55 2.73 11.64
C LEU A 11 -6.77 4.03 11.37
N SER A 12 -7.28 5.18 11.85
CA SER A 12 -6.63 6.48 11.67
C SER A 12 -5.23 6.52 12.30
N ILE A 13 -5.05 5.90 13.46
CA ILE A 13 -3.73 5.81 14.12
C ILE A 13 -2.77 4.99 13.25
N ILE A 14 -3.15 3.80 12.79
CA ILE A 14 -2.26 2.92 12.01
C ILE A 14 -1.96 3.53 10.64
N LEU A 15 -2.95 4.09 9.95
CA LEU A 15 -2.75 4.77 8.67
C LEU A 15 -1.90 6.04 8.81
N GLY A 16 -2.08 6.79 9.89
CA GLY A 16 -1.22 7.94 10.24
C GLY A 16 0.22 7.52 10.49
N LEU A 17 0.45 6.41 11.18
CA LEU A 17 1.79 5.84 11.38
C LEU A 17 2.39 5.36 10.04
N ALA A 18 1.62 4.72 9.16
CA ALA A 18 2.08 4.32 7.83
C ALA A 18 2.53 5.54 6.99
N MET A 19 1.73 6.60 6.98
CA MET A 19 2.08 7.85 6.32
C MET A 19 3.35 8.47 6.92
N THR A 20 3.45 8.50 8.24
CA THR A 20 4.59 9.04 8.97
C THR A 20 5.90 8.31 8.61
N GLN A 21 5.88 6.98 8.49
CA GLN A 21 7.04 6.19 8.05
C GLN A 21 7.58 6.68 6.69
N ILE A 22 6.70 6.85 5.71
CA ILE A 22 7.10 7.30 4.37
C ILE A 22 7.61 8.74 4.38
N LEU A 23 6.91 9.65 5.08
CA LEU A 23 7.29 11.06 5.17
C LEU A 23 8.63 11.25 5.92
N GLN A 24 8.88 10.47 6.97
CA GLN A 24 10.18 10.44 7.64
C GLN A 24 11.29 9.96 6.72
N GLY A 25 11.03 8.92 5.90
CA GLY A 25 11.94 8.46 4.87
C GLY A 25 12.27 9.58 3.86
N TYR A 26 11.28 10.32 3.36
CA TYR A 26 11.51 11.46 2.47
C TYR A 26 12.32 12.57 3.13
N ARG A 27 11.98 12.94 4.37
CA ARG A 27 12.77 13.92 5.13
C ARG A 27 14.23 13.49 5.21
N SER A 28 14.48 12.23 5.52
CA SER A 28 15.83 11.68 5.65
C SER A 28 16.58 11.67 4.30
N LEU A 29 15.90 11.31 3.19
CA LEU A 29 16.47 11.40 1.83
C LEU A 29 16.84 12.83 1.45
N LEU A 30 16.02 13.82 1.78
CA LEU A 30 16.30 15.23 1.52
C LEU A 30 17.51 15.73 2.30
N LEU A 31 17.64 15.35 3.57
CA LEU A 31 18.79 15.73 4.41
C LEU A 31 20.08 15.05 3.93
N ALA A 32 19.99 13.82 3.43
CA ALA A 32 21.14 13.04 2.96
C ALA A 32 21.39 13.16 1.45
N ARG A 33 20.74 14.07 0.73
CA ARG A 33 20.70 14.12 -0.76
C ARG A 33 22.05 14.05 -1.46
N GLY A 34 23.13 14.58 -0.85
CA GLY A 34 24.49 14.56 -1.39
C GLY A 34 25.17 13.18 -1.37
N ARG A 35 24.61 12.20 -0.66
CA ARG A 35 25.14 10.83 -0.52
C ARG A 35 24.13 9.74 -0.84
N VAL A 36 23.01 10.11 -1.48
CA VAL A 36 21.95 9.17 -1.89
C VAL A 36 22.11 8.81 -3.37
N ARG A 37 22.16 7.53 -3.66
CA ARG A 37 22.00 7.01 -5.03
C ARG A 37 20.51 6.70 -5.27
N PHE A 38 19.85 7.58 -5.99
CA PHE A 38 18.42 7.46 -6.25
C PHE A 38 18.10 6.28 -7.17
N TYR A 39 16.94 5.66 -6.95
CA TYR A 39 16.39 4.59 -7.77
C TYR A 39 14.88 4.81 -7.97
N GLY A 40 14.48 5.00 -9.23
CA GLY A 40 13.11 5.38 -9.60
C GLY A 40 12.02 4.43 -9.04
N PRO A 41 12.14 3.10 -9.16
CA PRO A 41 11.14 2.19 -8.61
C PRO A 41 10.87 2.36 -7.12
N THR A 42 11.90 2.60 -6.28
CA THR A 42 11.72 2.86 -4.85
C THR A 42 10.87 4.11 -4.60
N LEU A 43 11.19 5.20 -5.31
CA LEU A 43 10.47 6.46 -5.18
C LEU A 43 9.03 6.36 -5.69
N ILE A 44 8.81 5.70 -6.81
CA ILE A 44 7.46 5.50 -7.35
C ILE A 44 6.61 4.68 -6.37
N TRP A 45 7.13 3.56 -5.85
CA TRP A 45 6.41 2.76 -4.85
C TRP A 45 6.11 3.54 -3.57
N SER A 46 7.03 4.39 -3.10
CA SER A 46 6.78 5.21 -1.91
C SER A 46 5.66 6.24 -2.14
N VAL A 47 5.59 6.85 -3.32
CA VAL A 47 4.47 7.74 -3.70
C VAL A 47 3.16 6.96 -3.83
N LEU A 48 3.20 5.78 -4.47
CA LEU A 48 2.02 4.92 -4.60
C LEU A 48 1.47 4.51 -3.25
N LEU A 49 2.33 4.18 -2.28
CA LEU A 49 1.89 3.83 -0.93
C LEU A 49 1.22 5.01 -0.23
N LEU A 50 1.69 6.26 -0.40
CA LEU A 50 0.99 7.44 0.13
C LEU A 50 -0.42 7.56 -0.47
N VAL A 51 -0.55 7.33 -1.78
CA VAL A 51 -1.87 7.33 -2.45
C VAL A 51 -2.76 6.21 -1.91
N ILE A 52 -2.22 4.99 -1.74
CA ILE A 52 -2.96 3.85 -1.20
C ILE A 52 -3.38 4.10 0.25
N VAL A 53 -2.53 4.69 1.09
CA VAL A 53 -2.88 5.08 2.47
C VAL A 53 -4.06 6.06 2.48
N ALA A 54 -3.97 7.12 1.67
CA ALA A 54 -5.04 8.11 1.54
C ALA A 54 -6.34 7.49 1.01
N GLN A 55 -6.24 6.61 -0.01
CA GLN A 55 -7.37 5.91 -0.60
C GLN A 55 -8.03 4.95 0.39
N LEU A 56 -7.25 4.18 1.15
CA LEU A 56 -7.79 3.27 2.15
C LEU A 56 -8.49 4.03 3.28
N TRP A 57 -7.92 5.15 3.71
CA TRP A 57 -8.56 6.03 4.69
C TRP A 57 -9.89 6.58 4.15
N TRP A 58 -9.90 7.07 2.92
CA TRP A 58 -11.12 7.55 2.25
C TRP A 58 -12.17 6.45 2.12
N ALA A 59 -11.78 5.26 1.66
CA ALA A 59 -12.68 4.12 1.49
C ALA A 59 -13.29 3.66 2.83
N SER A 60 -12.62 3.92 3.97
CA SER A 60 -13.12 3.57 5.29
C SER A 60 -14.41 4.31 5.66
N PHE A 61 -14.74 5.46 5.04
CA PHE A 61 -16.03 6.13 5.22
C PHE A 61 -17.22 5.24 4.82
N GLY A 62 -17.04 4.37 3.82
CA GLY A 62 -18.07 3.40 3.43
C GLY A 62 -18.44 2.43 4.56
N LEU A 63 -17.49 2.13 5.44
CA LEU A 63 -17.70 1.23 6.59
C LEU A 63 -18.62 1.84 7.66
N ALA A 64 -18.83 3.16 7.67
CA ALA A 64 -19.74 3.83 8.60
C ALA A 64 -21.20 3.37 8.45
N ARG A 65 -21.57 2.87 7.27
CA ARG A 65 -22.92 2.36 6.99
C ARG A 65 -23.10 0.90 7.40
N HIS A 66 -21.99 0.20 7.70
CA HIS A 66 -22.04 -1.21 8.08
C HIS A 66 -22.52 -1.36 9.53
N GLN A 67 -23.53 -2.21 9.74
CA GLN A 67 -24.09 -2.51 11.06
C GLN A 67 -23.82 -3.97 11.43
N GLY A 68 -23.87 -4.28 12.73
CA GLY A 68 -23.71 -5.65 13.20
C GLY A 68 -22.29 -6.18 13.12
N TRP A 69 -21.30 -5.34 13.47
CA TRP A 69 -19.88 -5.69 13.45
C TRP A 69 -19.56 -6.94 14.27
N THR A 70 -18.94 -7.90 13.62
CA THR A 70 -18.35 -9.07 14.28
C THR A 70 -16.85 -8.86 14.51
N PHE A 71 -16.25 -9.61 15.45
CA PHE A 71 -14.81 -9.57 15.66
C PHE A 71 -14.00 -9.95 14.42
N VAL A 72 -14.51 -10.88 13.59
CA VAL A 72 -13.85 -11.28 12.34
C VAL A 72 -13.83 -10.13 11.33
N GLN A 73 -14.94 -9.42 11.16
CA GLN A 73 -15.05 -8.25 10.28
C GLN A 73 -14.12 -7.11 10.73
N PHE A 74 -14.07 -6.85 12.04
CA PHE A 74 -13.14 -5.90 12.62
C PHE A 74 -11.68 -6.30 12.34
N SER A 75 -11.34 -7.57 12.59
CA SER A 75 -9.97 -8.08 12.46
C SER A 75 -9.46 -8.06 11.02
N ILE A 76 -10.29 -8.34 10.02
CA ILE A 76 -9.87 -8.35 8.62
C ILE A 76 -9.60 -6.92 8.11
N VAL A 77 -10.38 -5.93 8.54
CA VAL A 77 -10.14 -4.52 8.23
C VAL A 77 -8.84 -4.05 8.88
N LEU A 78 -8.63 -4.41 10.16
CA LEU A 78 -7.41 -4.10 10.88
C LEU A 78 -6.19 -4.75 10.22
N LEU A 79 -6.28 -6.02 9.83
CA LEU A 79 -5.19 -6.74 9.16
C LEU A 79 -4.76 -6.04 7.86
N GLN A 80 -5.72 -5.54 7.07
CA GLN A 80 -5.41 -4.80 5.84
C GLN A 80 -4.58 -3.53 6.13
N THR A 81 -4.93 -2.77 7.18
CA THR A 81 -4.17 -1.56 7.55
C THR A 81 -2.80 -1.88 8.12
N VAL A 82 -2.66 -2.97 8.88
CA VAL A 82 -1.37 -3.44 9.39
C VAL A 82 -0.43 -3.86 8.26
N LEU A 83 -0.93 -4.59 7.25
CA LEU A 83 -0.14 -4.97 6.08
C LEU A 83 0.35 -3.74 5.31
N LEU A 84 -0.50 -2.72 5.14
CA LEU A 84 -0.11 -1.46 4.51
C LEU A 84 0.96 -0.71 5.34
N TYR A 85 0.84 -0.69 6.67
CA TYR A 85 1.85 -0.12 7.55
C TYR A 85 3.20 -0.83 7.40
N MET A 86 3.21 -2.17 7.33
CA MET A 86 4.44 -2.94 7.10
C MET A 86 5.08 -2.61 5.75
N MET A 87 4.29 -2.47 4.69
CA MET A 87 4.80 -2.04 3.38
C MET A 87 5.42 -0.63 3.44
N ALA A 88 4.77 0.29 4.16
CA ALA A 88 5.26 1.66 4.35
C ALA A 88 6.63 1.68 5.07
N GLY A 89 6.84 0.79 6.05
CA GLY A 89 8.12 0.65 6.73
C GLY A 89 9.23 0.02 5.88
N LEU A 90 8.88 -0.78 4.87
CA LEU A 90 9.87 -1.45 4.00
C LEU A 90 10.26 -0.63 2.76
N VAL A 91 9.47 0.33 2.33
CA VAL A 91 9.66 0.99 1.02
C VAL A 91 10.87 1.90 0.97
N LEU A 92 11.23 2.54 2.07
CA LEU A 92 12.41 3.40 2.19
C LEU A 92 13.33 2.86 3.29
N PRO A 93 14.67 2.98 3.12
CA PRO A 93 15.61 2.50 4.12
C PRO A 93 15.65 3.38 5.36
N ASP A 94 15.99 2.78 6.50
CA ASP A 94 16.50 3.53 7.62
C ASP A 94 17.82 4.20 7.24
N MET A 95 18.01 5.45 7.68
CA MET A 95 19.11 6.28 7.21
C MET A 95 20.27 6.26 8.21
N PRO A 96 21.38 5.56 7.92
CA PRO A 96 22.58 5.66 8.72
C PRO A 96 23.19 7.08 8.61
N GLU A 97 23.69 7.60 9.72
CA GLU A 97 24.16 8.98 9.79
C GLU A 97 25.35 9.28 8.89
N ARG A 98 26.20 8.30 8.56
CA ARG A 98 27.48 8.50 7.88
C ARG A 98 27.71 7.71 6.59
N GLU A 99 26.90 6.70 6.28
CA GLU A 99 27.11 5.82 5.12
C GLU A 99 26.39 6.32 3.86
N PRO A 100 26.93 6.05 2.66
CA PRO A 100 26.19 6.26 1.41
C PRO A 100 24.93 5.39 1.35
N ILE A 101 23.84 5.97 0.88
CA ILE A 101 22.56 5.30 0.79
C ILE A 101 22.31 4.89 -0.66
N ASP A 102 22.19 3.59 -0.93
CA ASP A 102 21.85 3.06 -2.25
C ASP A 102 20.42 2.51 -2.25
N LEU A 103 19.46 3.30 -2.79
CA LEU A 103 18.05 2.91 -2.89
C LEU A 103 17.82 1.69 -3.78
N ARG A 104 18.71 1.42 -4.75
CA ARG A 104 18.61 0.24 -5.59
C ARG A 104 18.98 -1.02 -4.80
N ALA A 105 20.05 -0.96 -4.03
CA ALA A 105 20.47 -2.07 -3.17
C ALA A 105 19.39 -2.36 -2.12
N HIS A 106 18.83 -1.33 -1.48
CA HIS A 106 17.71 -1.45 -0.55
C HIS A 106 16.50 -2.10 -1.21
N PHE A 107 16.05 -1.60 -2.37
CA PHE A 107 14.91 -2.15 -3.09
C PHE A 107 15.05 -3.66 -3.34
N HIS A 108 16.21 -4.10 -3.86
CA HIS A 108 16.41 -5.51 -4.16
C HIS A 108 16.59 -6.40 -2.91
N ARG A 109 17.02 -5.82 -1.79
CA ARG A 109 17.08 -6.51 -0.50
C ARG A 109 15.68 -6.78 0.04
N GLU A 110 14.82 -5.75 0.07
CA GLU A 110 13.47 -5.82 0.64
C GLU A 110 12.40 -6.31 -0.36
N GLN A 111 12.74 -6.44 -1.64
CA GLN A 111 11.83 -6.75 -2.74
C GLN A 111 10.88 -7.90 -2.44
N ARG A 112 11.41 -9.04 -1.91
CA ARG A 112 10.58 -10.23 -1.65
C ARG A 112 9.58 -9.99 -0.53
N ALA A 113 10.02 -9.40 0.57
CA ALA A 113 9.15 -9.08 1.70
C ALA A 113 8.06 -8.09 1.26
N PHE A 114 8.45 -7.02 0.56
CA PHE A 114 7.53 -5.99 0.08
C PHE A 114 6.43 -6.59 -0.82
N PHE A 115 6.79 -7.33 -1.87
CA PHE A 115 5.80 -7.89 -2.80
C PHE A 115 5.00 -9.05 -2.20
N ALA A 116 5.55 -9.83 -1.26
CA ALA A 116 4.79 -10.85 -0.53
C ALA A 116 3.71 -10.20 0.36
N ILE A 117 4.04 -9.12 1.07
CA ILE A 117 3.07 -8.37 1.88
C ILE A 117 2.03 -7.70 0.97
N PHE A 118 2.44 -7.18 -0.20
CA PHE A 118 1.51 -6.62 -1.17
C PHE A 118 0.51 -7.66 -1.67
N LEU A 119 0.95 -8.87 -2.01
CA LEU A 119 0.06 -9.98 -2.37
C LEU A 119 -0.90 -10.34 -1.22
N ALA A 120 -0.39 -10.43 0.00
CA ALA A 120 -1.22 -10.67 1.18
C ALA A 120 -2.28 -9.55 1.38
N MET A 121 -1.89 -8.28 1.20
CA MET A 121 -2.80 -7.14 1.30
C MET A 121 -3.91 -7.19 0.24
N LEU A 122 -3.59 -7.56 -1.02
CA LEU A 122 -4.59 -7.74 -2.08
C LEU A 122 -5.54 -8.89 -1.77
N ALA A 123 -5.02 -10.02 -1.28
CA ALA A 123 -5.85 -11.16 -0.88
C ALA A 123 -6.79 -10.80 0.28
N VAL A 124 -6.27 -10.10 1.29
CA VAL A 124 -7.07 -9.61 2.43
C VAL A 124 -8.11 -8.60 1.97
N SER A 125 -7.80 -7.74 0.98
CA SER A 125 -8.78 -6.79 0.42
C SER A 125 -9.97 -7.49 -0.20
N VAL A 126 -9.75 -8.53 -1.02
CA VAL A 126 -10.83 -9.34 -1.61
C VAL A 126 -11.59 -10.11 -0.53
N ALA A 127 -10.88 -10.73 0.42
CA ALA A 127 -11.50 -11.46 1.52
C ALA A 127 -12.34 -10.54 2.43
N LYS A 128 -11.92 -9.30 2.63
CA LYS A 128 -12.66 -8.29 3.39
C LYS A 128 -14.02 -8.01 2.76
N ASP A 129 -14.07 -7.77 1.46
CA ASP A 129 -15.32 -7.49 0.76
C ASP A 129 -16.28 -8.69 0.89
N TRP A 130 -15.77 -9.92 0.75
CA TRP A 130 -16.58 -11.13 0.95
C TRP A 130 -17.08 -11.30 2.40
N VAL A 131 -16.24 -10.99 3.39
CA VAL A 131 -16.62 -11.09 4.83
C VAL A 131 -17.62 -10.00 5.24
N LEU A 132 -17.50 -8.79 4.67
CA LEU A 132 -18.35 -7.65 5.01
C LEU A 132 -19.69 -7.66 4.24
N GLU A 133 -19.65 -8.01 2.96
CA GLU A 133 -20.77 -7.84 2.03
C GLU A 133 -21.42 -9.19 1.61
N GLY A 134 -20.76 -10.32 1.92
CA GLY A 134 -21.24 -11.65 1.52
C GLY A 134 -21.06 -12.00 0.04
N HIS A 135 -20.44 -11.10 -0.74
CA HIS A 135 -20.17 -11.31 -2.16
C HIS A 135 -18.78 -10.82 -2.55
N LEU A 136 -18.29 -11.28 -3.69
CA LEU A 136 -17.02 -10.81 -4.25
C LEU A 136 -17.15 -9.38 -4.75
N PRO A 137 -16.02 -8.62 -4.80
CA PRO A 137 -15.99 -7.29 -5.39
C PRO A 137 -16.58 -7.26 -6.80
N ALA A 138 -17.06 -6.10 -7.24
CA ALA A 138 -17.51 -5.88 -8.62
C ALA A 138 -16.43 -6.33 -9.62
N ARG A 139 -16.82 -6.84 -10.78
CA ARG A 139 -15.91 -7.43 -11.79
C ARG A 139 -14.76 -6.52 -12.15
N GLU A 140 -15.00 -5.22 -12.23
CA GLU A 140 -13.98 -4.23 -12.55
C GLU A 140 -12.94 -4.10 -11.41
N ASN A 141 -13.40 -4.08 -10.16
CA ASN A 141 -12.53 -4.05 -9.00
C ASN A 141 -11.71 -5.35 -8.88
N LEU A 142 -12.34 -6.50 -9.14
CA LEU A 142 -11.65 -7.79 -9.17
C LEU A 142 -10.60 -7.86 -10.28
N ALA A 143 -10.86 -7.27 -11.47
CA ALA A 143 -9.88 -7.19 -12.54
C ALA A 143 -8.65 -6.38 -12.15
N PHE A 144 -8.82 -5.24 -11.44
CA PHE A 144 -7.70 -4.48 -10.88
C PHE A 144 -6.92 -5.28 -9.83
N HIS A 145 -7.60 -5.98 -8.92
CA HIS A 145 -6.94 -6.86 -7.94
C HIS A 145 -6.12 -7.96 -8.63
N ALA A 146 -6.66 -8.57 -9.69
CA ALA A 146 -5.94 -9.57 -10.47
C ALA A 146 -4.71 -8.98 -11.19
N ALA A 147 -4.85 -7.81 -11.82
CA ALA A 147 -3.75 -7.13 -12.49
C ALA A 147 -2.62 -6.76 -11.52
N PHE A 148 -2.96 -6.17 -10.36
CA PHE A 148 -1.97 -5.87 -9.33
C PHE A 148 -1.40 -7.12 -8.66
N GLY A 149 -2.19 -8.18 -8.53
CA GLY A 149 -1.71 -9.48 -8.05
C GLY A 149 -0.68 -10.10 -8.98
N LEU A 150 -0.91 -10.07 -10.30
CA LEU A 150 0.06 -10.51 -11.30
C LEU A 150 1.33 -9.64 -11.29
N LEU A 151 1.19 -8.32 -11.18
CA LEU A 151 2.31 -7.41 -11.05
C LEU A 151 3.12 -7.70 -9.78
N ALA A 152 2.46 -7.91 -8.64
CA ALA A 152 3.11 -8.21 -7.39
C ALA A 152 3.80 -9.58 -7.42
N LEU A 153 3.18 -10.59 -8.02
CA LEU A 153 3.78 -11.91 -8.22
C LEU A 153 5.01 -11.84 -9.12
N ALA A 154 4.91 -11.11 -10.24
CA ALA A 154 6.06 -10.88 -11.11
C ALA A 154 7.16 -10.09 -10.39
N GLY A 155 6.78 -9.08 -9.58
CA GLY A 155 7.70 -8.32 -8.74
C GLY A 155 8.39 -9.16 -7.67
N LEU A 156 7.71 -10.17 -7.11
CA LEU A 156 8.27 -11.13 -6.16
C LEU A 156 9.32 -12.07 -6.79
N LEU A 157 9.05 -12.52 -8.02
CA LEU A 157 9.82 -13.57 -8.70
C LEU A 157 10.99 -13.02 -9.52
N ILE A 158 10.78 -11.88 -10.21
CA ILE A 158 11.75 -11.32 -11.15
C ILE A 158 12.64 -10.31 -10.45
N ARG A 159 13.94 -10.61 -10.33
CA ARG A 159 14.94 -9.74 -9.68
C ARG A 159 15.70 -8.82 -10.64
N LYS A 160 15.33 -8.79 -11.93
CA LYS A 160 16.04 -7.98 -12.93
C LYS A 160 15.73 -6.49 -12.74
N PRO A 161 16.73 -5.61 -12.55
CA PRO A 161 16.50 -4.17 -12.34
C PRO A 161 15.73 -3.50 -13.47
N ARG A 162 16.01 -3.86 -14.75
CA ARG A 162 15.31 -3.32 -15.90
C ARG A 162 13.82 -3.64 -15.89
N PHE A 163 13.43 -4.81 -15.39
CA PHE A 163 12.03 -5.19 -15.23
C PHE A 163 11.31 -4.19 -14.31
N HIS A 164 11.85 -3.92 -13.14
CA HIS A 164 11.23 -3.00 -12.17
C HIS A 164 11.21 -1.55 -12.65
N GLN A 165 12.22 -1.12 -13.42
CA GLN A 165 12.25 0.22 -14.02
C GLN A 165 11.13 0.45 -15.06
N ILE A 166 10.63 -0.62 -15.70
CA ILE A 166 9.55 -0.54 -16.70
C ILE A 166 8.20 -0.80 -16.02
N VAL A 167 8.10 -1.86 -15.22
CA VAL A 167 6.81 -2.32 -14.65
C VAL A 167 6.31 -1.41 -13.54
N THR A 168 7.20 -0.81 -12.74
CA THR A 168 6.77 0.09 -11.66
C THR A 168 6.06 1.36 -12.17
N PRO A 169 6.58 2.10 -13.18
CA PRO A 169 5.83 3.22 -13.76
C PRO A 169 4.49 2.79 -14.39
N LEU A 170 4.44 1.64 -15.06
CA LEU A 170 3.19 1.12 -15.62
C LEU A 170 2.18 0.78 -14.52
N GLY A 171 2.63 0.17 -13.43
CA GLY A 171 1.80 -0.06 -12.25
C GLY A 171 1.29 1.24 -11.61
N ALA A 172 2.13 2.29 -11.60
CA ALA A 172 1.74 3.61 -11.12
C ALA A 172 0.65 4.24 -12.00
N LEU A 173 0.78 4.16 -13.32
CA LEU A 173 -0.25 4.63 -14.26
C LEU A 173 -1.56 3.85 -14.10
N ALA A 174 -1.48 2.52 -13.95
CA ALA A 174 -2.65 1.69 -13.70
C ALA A 174 -3.35 2.05 -12.38
N MET A 175 -2.60 2.31 -11.31
CA MET A 175 -3.15 2.77 -10.02
C MET A 175 -3.78 4.16 -10.17
N GLY A 176 -3.13 5.09 -10.85
CA GLY A 176 -3.70 6.41 -11.14
C GLY A 176 -5.01 6.32 -11.91
N ALA A 177 -5.09 5.47 -12.93
CA ALA A 177 -6.32 5.22 -13.68
C ALA A 177 -7.42 4.59 -12.81
N TYR A 178 -7.06 3.64 -11.93
CA TYR A 178 -8.00 3.04 -10.98
C TYR A 178 -8.57 4.07 -10.01
N VAL A 179 -7.71 4.90 -9.42
CA VAL A 179 -8.13 5.96 -8.49
C VAL A 179 -9.04 6.97 -9.20
N ALA A 180 -8.67 7.41 -10.42
CA ALA A 180 -9.50 8.33 -11.21
C ALA A 180 -10.87 7.73 -11.54
N ALA A 181 -10.94 6.44 -11.91
CA ALA A 181 -12.18 5.74 -12.18
C ALA A 181 -13.07 5.60 -10.93
N LEU A 182 -12.45 5.41 -9.75
CA LEU A 182 -13.15 5.33 -8.48
C LEU A 182 -13.75 6.68 -8.07
N PHE A 183 -12.99 7.78 -8.23
CA PHE A 183 -13.48 9.14 -7.93
C PHE A 183 -14.55 9.61 -8.89
N ALA A 184 -14.50 9.22 -10.16
CA ALA A 184 -15.56 9.52 -11.13
C ALA A 184 -16.93 8.90 -10.76
N ARG A 185 -16.93 7.89 -9.87
CA ARG A 185 -18.17 7.22 -9.43
C ARG A 185 -18.72 7.73 -8.09
N LEU A 186 -17.97 8.59 -7.39
CA LEU A 186 -18.38 9.17 -6.10
C LEU A 186 -19.02 10.57 -6.25
N ALA A 187 -19.12 11.08 -7.46
CA ALA A 187 -19.84 12.28 -7.83
C ALA A 187 -21.26 11.93 -8.28
#